data_8b0fcac31c8ed0c8e060bf1f8c490021
#
_entry.id   8b0fcac31c8ed0c8e060bf1f8c490021
#
_cell.length_a   1.000
_cell.length_b   1.000
_cell.length_c   1.000
_cell.angle_alpha   90.00
_cell.angle_beta   90.00
_cell.angle_gamma   90.00
#
_symmetry.space_group_name_H-M   'P 1'
#
loop_
_entity.id
_entity.type
_entity.pdbx_description
1 polymer ?
#
loop_
_entity_poly.entity_id
_entity_poly.type
_entity_poly.pdbx_seq_one_letter_code
_entity_poly.pdbx_strand_id
1 'polypeptide(L)'
;MLTDLTDEKLVELAVSQDPEAFGEIVRRWERKIFALCFGMLGREDDARDAAQEAFIAAYRNLANFRGEAKVSSWLHRIAVNQCLTIKRRAKTRSEEFFDDDDGSEERTFIAPLHNSPSRQAEQFERLKLVRTAVSSLPTDLKQVIVMKEFEDMTFQEISETLEIPLSTVKSRLYTALKQLKMKLDRVPMEIT
;
A
#
# COMPACT_ATOMS: atom_id res chain seq x y z
N MET A 1 -12.45 -24.56 12.42
CA MET A 1 -11.95 -24.34 11.03
C MET A 1 -10.86 -23.28 11.09
N LEU A 2 -9.89 -23.24 10.13
CA LEU A 2 -8.82 -22.22 10.14
C LEU A 2 -9.37 -20.78 10.05
N THR A 3 -10.52 -20.63 9.41
CA THR A 3 -11.23 -19.32 9.26
C THR A 3 -11.62 -18.65 10.57
N ASP A 4 -11.74 -19.39 11.65
CA ASP A 4 -12.20 -18.87 12.94
C ASP A 4 -11.03 -18.53 13.90
N LEU A 5 -9.79 -18.87 13.48
CA LEU A 5 -8.59 -18.62 14.27
C LEU A 5 -8.10 -17.17 14.10
N THR A 6 -7.42 -16.66 15.12
CA THR A 6 -6.71 -15.37 15.02
C THR A 6 -5.49 -15.49 14.12
N ASP A 7 -5.02 -14.35 13.59
CA ASP A 7 -3.84 -14.33 12.71
C ASP A 7 -2.59 -14.85 13.42
N GLU A 8 -2.44 -14.55 14.72
CA GLU A 8 -1.33 -15.04 15.55
C GLU A 8 -1.36 -16.57 15.65
N LYS A 9 -2.57 -17.14 15.84
CA LYS A 9 -2.73 -18.60 15.90
C LYS A 9 -2.45 -19.28 14.56
N LEU A 10 -2.84 -18.62 13.46
CA LEU A 10 -2.51 -19.10 12.12
C LEU A 10 -0.99 -19.08 11.88
N VAL A 11 -0.28 -18.05 12.35
CA VAL A 11 1.19 -17.99 12.28
C VAL A 11 1.82 -19.14 13.06
N GLU A 12 1.37 -19.41 14.29
CA GLU A 12 1.88 -20.53 15.10
C GLU A 12 1.73 -21.88 14.37
N LEU A 13 0.55 -22.11 13.77
CA LEU A 13 0.29 -23.34 12.99
C LEU A 13 1.17 -23.40 11.74
N ALA A 14 1.33 -22.29 11.02
CA ALA A 14 2.16 -22.23 9.83
C ALA A 14 3.65 -22.46 10.15
N VAL A 15 4.15 -21.95 11.29
CA VAL A 15 5.51 -22.28 11.81
C VAL A 15 5.64 -23.76 12.11
N SER A 16 4.57 -24.41 12.60
CA SER A 16 4.51 -25.84 12.85
C SER A 16 4.32 -26.69 11.58
N GLN A 17 4.59 -26.11 10.40
CA GLN A 17 4.53 -26.74 9.08
C GLN A 17 3.12 -27.09 8.59
N ASP A 18 2.09 -26.35 9.02
CA ASP A 18 0.77 -26.38 8.40
C ASP A 18 0.70 -25.34 7.25
N PRO A 19 0.84 -25.74 5.97
CA PRO A 19 0.84 -24.81 4.85
C PRO A 19 -0.54 -24.16 4.60
N GLU A 20 -1.63 -24.82 5.02
CA GLU A 20 -2.98 -24.28 4.87
C GLU A 20 -3.22 -23.08 5.80
N ALA A 21 -2.56 -23.08 6.97
CA ALA A 21 -2.64 -21.96 7.91
C ALA A 21 -2.04 -20.68 7.31
N PHE A 22 -0.92 -20.77 6.60
CA PHE A 22 -0.37 -19.61 5.89
C PHE A 22 -1.23 -19.22 4.69
N GLY A 23 -1.81 -20.18 3.98
CA GLY A 23 -2.78 -19.92 2.91
C GLY A 23 -3.97 -19.12 3.39
N GLU A 24 -4.46 -19.38 4.61
CA GLU A 24 -5.52 -18.57 5.23
C GLU A 24 -5.08 -17.14 5.53
N ILE A 25 -3.85 -16.92 6.00
CA ILE A 25 -3.29 -15.58 6.19
C ILE A 25 -3.24 -14.84 4.86
N VAL A 26 -2.74 -15.47 3.79
CA VAL A 26 -2.71 -14.87 2.45
C VAL A 26 -4.12 -14.46 2.03
N ARG A 27 -5.10 -15.33 2.14
CA ARG A 27 -6.50 -15.08 1.74
C ARG A 27 -7.12 -13.89 2.47
N ARG A 28 -6.81 -13.71 3.75
CA ARG A 28 -7.31 -12.58 4.57
C ARG A 28 -6.66 -11.26 4.19
N TRP A 29 -5.38 -11.30 3.85
CA TRP A 29 -4.56 -10.11 3.74
C TRP A 29 -4.24 -9.71 2.29
N GLU A 30 -4.46 -10.57 1.28
CA GLU A 30 -4.09 -10.31 -0.10
C GLU A 30 -4.64 -8.99 -0.64
N ARG A 31 -5.93 -8.70 -0.40
CA ARG A 31 -6.57 -7.48 -0.88
C ARG A 31 -6.00 -6.22 -0.21
N LYS A 32 -5.74 -6.28 1.10
CA LYS A 32 -5.19 -5.15 1.87
C LYS A 32 -3.73 -4.90 1.47
N ILE A 33 -2.92 -5.94 1.41
CA ILE A 33 -1.52 -5.84 1.00
C ILE A 33 -1.41 -5.34 -0.44
N PHE A 34 -2.26 -5.83 -1.35
CA PHE A 34 -2.32 -5.31 -2.72
C PHE A 34 -2.72 -3.81 -2.74
N ALA A 35 -3.75 -3.40 -1.98
CA ALA A 35 -4.19 -2.01 -1.91
C ALA A 35 -3.07 -1.08 -1.39
N LEU A 36 -2.35 -1.49 -0.34
CA LEU A 36 -1.16 -0.80 0.16
C LEU A 36 -0.09 -0.65 -0.93
N CYS A 37 0.28 -1.75 -1.59
CA CYS A 37 1.28 -1.74 -2.66
C CYS A 37 0.85 -0.83 -3.82
N PHE A 38 -0.42 -0.90 -4.22
CA PHE A 38 -0.97 -0.04 -5.27
C PHE A 38 -0.95 1.44 -4.87
N GLY A 39 -1.34 1.77 -3.64
CA GLY A 39 -1.23 3.14 -3.12
C GLY A 39 0.21 3.66 -3.12
N MET A 40 1.18 2.78 -2.88
CA MET A 40 2.61 3.10 -2.86
C MET A 40 3.24 3.26 -4.25
N LEU A 41 2.91 2.37 -5.19
CA LEU A 41 3.57 2.23 -6.48
C LEU A 41 2.80 2.92 -7.62
N GLY A 42 1.47 2.93 -7.57
CA GLY A 42 0.59 3.56 -8.55
C GLY A 42 0.34 2.69 -9.81
N ARG A 43 1.12 1.65 -10.06
CA ARG A 43 0.99 0.72 -11.19
C ARG A 43 0.51 -0.63 -10.69
N GLU A 44 -0.48 -1.20 -11.39
CA GLU A 44 -1.11 -2.46 -10.97
C GLU A 44 -0.14 -3.64 -11.01
N ASP A 45 0.66 -3.74 -12.07
CA ASP A 45 1.60 -4.85 -12.24
C ASP A 45 2.68 -4.81 -11.15
N ASP A 46 3.29 -3.64 -10.91
CA ASP A 46 4.27 -3.46 -9.83
C ASP A 46 3.67 -3.74 -8.45
N ALA A 47 2.40 -3.36 -8.23
CA ALA A 47 1.71 -3.60 -6.97
C ALA A 47 1.43 -5.08 -6.75
N ARG A 48 1.06 -5.82 -7.81
CA ARG A 48 0.83 -7.25 -7.77
C ARG A 48 2.13 -8.01 -7.47
N ASP A 49 3.21 -7.64 -8.15
CA ASP A 49 4.53 -8.22 -7.91
C ASP A 49 5.01 -7.93 -6.48
N ALA A 50 4.87 -6.68 -6.02
CA ALA A 50 5.23 -6.30 -4.64
C ALA A 50 4.44 -7.08 -3.59
N ALA A 51 3.14 -7.27 -3.79
CA ALA A 51 2.28 -8.01 -2.88
C ALA A 51 2.65 -9.50 -2.86
N GLN A 52 2.90 -10.09 -4.02
CA GLN A 52 3.35 -11.49 -4.12
C GLN A 52 4.70 -11.69 -3.42
N GLU A 53 5.68 -10.84 -3.72
CA GLU A 53 7.01 -10.88 -3.07
C GLU A 53 6.91 -10.65 -1.56
N ALA A 54 5.97 -9.82 -1.11
CA ALA A 54 5.74 -9.62 0.32
C ALA A 54 5.26 -10.91 1.01
N PHE A 55 4.33 -11.66 0.42
CA PHE A 55 3.88 -12.94 0.98
C PHE A 55 4.96 -14.01 0.91
N ILE A 56 5.75 -14.07 -0.16
CA ILE A 56 6.91 -14.97 -0.25
C ILE A 56 7.93 -14.64 0.84
N ALA A 57 8.24 -13.37 1.03
CA ALA A 57 9.15 -12.92 2.09
C ALA A 57 8.58 -13.19 3.49
N ALA A 58 7.28 -13.00 3.70
CA ALA A 58 6.61 -13.35 4.95
C ALA A 58 6.72 -14.84 5.24
N TYR A 59 6.43 -15.70 4.27
CA TYR A 59 6.55 -17.16 4.44
C TYR A 59 7.98 -17.59 4.80
N ARG A 60 8.99 -17.05 4.10
CA ARG A 60 10.40 -17.34 4.38
C ARG A 60 10.85 -16.89 5.76
N ASN A 61 10.26 -15.81 6.28
CA ASN A 61 10.61 -15.24 7.57
C ASN A 61 9.64 -15.61 8.70
N LEU A 62 8.72 -16.53 8.44
CA LEU A 62 7.67 -16.91 9.39
C LEU A 62 8.25 -17.41 10.73
N ALA A 63 9.30 -18.23 10.68
CA ALA A 63 9.98 -18.76 11.86
C ALA A 63 10.65 -17.67 12.73
N ASN A 64 10.91 -16.49 12.16
CA ASN A 64 11.50 -15.35 12.86
C ASN A 64 10.45 -14.42 13.48
N PHE A 65 9.16 -14.66 13.22
CA PHE A 65 8.09 -13.88 13.83
C PHE A 65 7.94 -14.23 15.30
N ARG A 66 8.33 -13.29 16.18
CA ARG A 66 8.36 -13.49 17.64
C ARG A 66 7.07 -13.11 18.35
N GLY A 67 6.04 -12.65 17.63
CA GLY A 67 4.79 -12.18 18.25
C GLY A 67 4.90 -10.83 18.99
N GLU A 68 6.04 -10.13 18.86
CA GLU A 68 6.25 -8.82 19.49
C GLU A 68 5.41 -7.71 18.86
N ALA A 69 4.97 -7.89 17.63
CA ALA A 69 4.06 -7.01 16.90
C ALA A 69 2.85 -7.80 16.39
N LYS A 70 1.77 -7.10 16.07
CA LYS A 70 0.62 -7.72 15.38
C LYS A 70 1.05 -8.27 14.02
N VAL A 71 0.46 -9.39 13.60
CA VAL A 71 0.69 -10.00 12.27
C VAL A 71 0.41 -8.97 11.16
N SER A 72 -0.64 -8.14 11.32
CA SER A 72 -0.95 -7.06 10.39
C SER A 72 0.21 -6.08 10.21
N SER A 73 0.77 -5.55 11.29
CA SER A 73 1.89 -4.59 11.23
C SER A 73 3.12 -5.22 10.60
N TRP A 74 3.39 -6.50 10.93
CA TRP A 74 4.49 -7.25 10.35
C TRP A 74 4.35 -7.45 8.83
N LEU A 75 3.15 -7.84 8.35
CA LEU A 75 2.87 -7.98 6.91
C LEU A 75 2.97 -6.64 6.18
N HIS A 76 2.39 -5.57 6.73
CA HIS A 76 2.48 -4.23 6.16
C HIS A 76 3.95 -3.77 6.03
N ARG A 77 4.78 -4.00 7.05
CA ARG A 77 6.21 -3.67 7.03
C ARG A 77 6.94 -4.40 5.91
N ILE A 78 6.68 -5.70 5.75
CA ILE A 78 7.27 -6.47 4.65
C ILE A 78 6.83 -5.90 3.30
N ALA A 79 5.55 -5.62 3.11
CA ALA A 79 5.02 -5.08 1.86
C ALA A 79 5.61 -3.69 1.53
N VAL A 80 5.72 -2.79 2.51
CA VAL A 80 6.38 -1.49 2.33
C VAL A 80 7.82 -1.65 1.89
N ASN A 81 8.57 -2.56 2.50
CA ASN A 81 9.96 -2.83 2.12
C ASN A 81 10.08 -3.36 0.69
N GLN A 82 9.14 -4.19 0.22
CA GLN A 82 9.11 -4.61 -1.19
C GLN A 82 8.82 -3.43 -2.13
N CYS A 83 7.84 -2.59 -1.80
CA CYS A 83 7.56 -1.39 -2.58
C CYS A 83 8.79 -0.46 -2.69
N LEU A 84 9.51 -0.25 -1.57
CA LEU A 84 10.73 0.56 -1.57
C LEU A 84 11.83 -0.05 -2.42
N THR A 85 11.95 -1.38 -2.43
CA THR A 85 12.93 -2.10 -3.24
C THR A 85 12.63 -1.93 -4.72
N ILE A 86 11.37 -2.08 -5.15
CA ILE A 86 10.94 -1.85 -6.54
C ILE A 86 11.24 -0.40 -6.97
N LYS A 87 10.88 0.59 -6.12
CA LYS A 87 11.18 2.01 -6.42
C LYS A 87 12.67 2.29 -6.57
N ARG A 88 13.51 1.71 -5.73
CA ARG A 88 14.98 1.89 -5.83
C ARG A 88 15.48 1.30 -7.14
N ARG A 89 15.05 0.09 -7.51
CA ARG A 89 15.43 -0.57 -8.77
C ARG A 89 14.99 0.25 -9.99
N ALA A 90 13.76 0.77 -9.98
CA ALA A 90 13.26 1.62 -11.07
C ALA A 90 14.08 2.91 -11.19
N LYS A 91 14.44 3.55 -10.05
CA LYS A 91 15.30 4.75 -10.06
C LYS A 91 16.69 4.46 -10.64
N THR A 92 17.36 3.39 -10.19
CA THR A 92 18.69 3.01 -10.70
C THR A 92 18.64 2.74 -12.19
N ARG A 93 17.61 2.02 -12.68
CA ARG A 93 17.44 1.77 -14.12
C ARG A 93 17.23 3.07 -14.91
N SER A 94 16.44 4.01 -14.39
CA SER A 94 16.23 5.31 -15.02
C SER A 94 17.50 6.17 -15.05
N GLU A 95 18.39 6.02 -14.07
CA GLU A 95 19.69 6.72 -14.03
C GLU A 95 20.72 6.10 -15.00
N GLU A 96 20.62 4.80 -15.27
CA GLU A 96 21.49 4.08 -16.22
C GLU A 96 21.08 4.26 -17.70
N PHE A 97 19.79 4.47 -17.96
CA PHE A 97 19.23 4.71 -19.30
C PHE A 97 18.69 6.13 -19.36
N PHE A 98 19.54 7.09 -19.74
CA PHE A 98 19.08 8.39 -20.23
C PHE A 98 18.46 8.17 -21.61
N ASP A 99 17.26 7.67 -21.68
CA ASP A 99 16.23 7.87 -22.71
C ASP A 99 15.06 6.94 -22.45
N ASP A 100 13.93 7.49 -22.38
CA ASP A 100 12.61 7.13 -22.89
C ASP A 100 11.53 7.53 -21.92
N ASP A 101 10.76 8.50 -22.38
CA ASP A 101 9.43 8.89 -21.93
C ASP A 101 8.53 7.64 -21.96
N ASP A 102 8.47 6.88 -20.85
CA ASP A 102 7.51 5.79 -20.70
C ASP A 102 6.15 6.37 -20.34
N GLY A 103 5.40 6.72 -21.36
CA GLY A 103 3.96 6.95 -21.31
C GLY A 103 3.20 5.68 -20.93
N SER A 104 3.42 5.15 -19.73
CA SER A 104 2.69 4.00 -19.25
C SER A 104 1.23 4.37 -18.97
N GLU A 105 0.34 3.91 -19.85
CA GLU A 105 -1.11 3.99 -19.65
C GLU A 105 -1.51 3.39 -18.29
N GLU A 106 -2.03 4.26 -17.43
CA GLU A 106 -2.63 3.89 -16.15
C GLU A 106 -3.85 2.98 -16.38
N ARG A 107 -3.66 1.68 -16.30
CA ARG A 107 -4.81 0.76 -16.19
C ARG A 107 -5.40 0.89 -14.79
N THR A 108 -6.53 1.56 -14.73
CA THR A 108 -7.24 1.87 -13.50
C THR A 108 -8.10 0.68 -13.09
N PHE A 109 -7.82 0.10 -11.94
CA PHE A 109 -8.71 -0.88 -11.32
C PHE A 109 -9.90 -0.16 -10.68
N ILE A 110 -11.10 -0.39 -11.19
CA ILE A 110 -12.35 0.16 -10.65
C ILE A 110 -13.12 -0.99 -10.01
N ALA A 111 -13.36 -0.88 -8.70
CA ALA A 111 -14.42 -1.67 -8.09
C ALA A 111 -15.77 -1.21 -8.64
N PRO A 112 -16.71 -2.11 -9.03
CA PRO A 112 -17.99 -1.71 -9.58
C PRO A 112 -18.86 -1.06 -8.50
N LEU A 113 -19.11 0.24 -8.65
CA LEU A 113 -20.11 0.98 -7.87
C LEU A 113 -21.36 1.15 -8.74
N HIS A 114 -22.48 0.70 -8.24
CA HIS A 114 -23.81 0.86 -8.84
C HIS A 114 -24.27 2.33 -8.75
N ASN A 115 -23.91 3.16 -9.73
CA ASN A 115 -24.43 4.52 -9.86
C ASN A 115 -24.63 4.90 -11.34
N SER A 116 -25.43 5.95 -11.61
CA SER A 116 -25.73 6.44 -12.96
C SER A 116 -24.46 6.85 -13.74
N PRO A 117 -24.42 6.72 -15.08
CA PRO A 117 -23.20 6.92 -15.89
C PRO A 117 -22.50 8.26 -15.71
N SER A 118 -23.22 9.36 -15.54
CA SER A 118 -22.61 10.69 -15.34
C SER A 118 -21.93 10.85 -13.96
N ARG A 119 -22.59 10.36 -12.89
CA ARG A 119 -22.00 10.39 -11.54
C ARG A 119 -20.81 9.43 -11.39
N GLN A 120 -20.83 8.33 -12.13
CA GLN A 120 -19.69 7.40 -12.17
C GLN A 120 -18.46 8.05 -12.83
N ALA A 121 -18.64 8.77 -13.93
CA ALA A 121 -17.58 9.48 -14.61
C ALA A 121 -16.95 10.56 -13.70
N GLU A 122 -17.77 11.38 -13.03
CA GLU A 122 -17.26 12.38 -12.09
C GLU A 122 -16.51 11.77 -10.91
N GLN A 123 -17.01 10.69 -10.33
CA GLN A 123 -16.33 9.97 -9.26
C GLN A 123 -15.01 9.38 -9.74
N PHE A 124 -14.99 8.85 -10.94
CA PHE A 124 -13.80 8.32 -11.56
C PHE A 124 -12.71 9.38 -11.74
N GLU A 125 -13.06 10.53 -12.30
CA GLU A 125 -12.14 11.65 -12.48
C GLU A 125 -11.62 12.17 -11.13
N ARG A 126 -12.48 12.30 -10.11
CA ARG A 126 -12.06 12.68 -8.76
C ARG A 126 -11.08 11.68 -8.15
N LEU A 127 -11.34 10.39 -8.30
CA LEU A 127 -10.43 9.33 -7.81
C LEU A 127 -9.08 9.38 -8.54
N LYS A 128 -9.09 9.62 -9.85
CA LYS A 128 -7.89 9.77 -10.65
C LYS A 128 -7.07 10.97 -10.20
N LEU A 129 -7.70 12.12 -9.96
CA LEU A 129 -7.05 13.32 -9.44
C LEU A 129 -6.38 13.07 -8.08
N VAL A 130 -7.11 12.45 -7.14
CA VAL A 130 -6.57 12.12 -5.82
C VAL A 130 -5.38 11.16 -5.94
N ARG A 131 -5.49 10.11 -6.76
CA ARG A 131 -4.40 9.17 -7.01
C ARG A 131 -3.16 9.84 -7.58
N THR A 132 -3.33 10.68 -8.59
CA THR A 132 -2.22 11.45 -9.18
C THR A 132 -1.57 12.37 -8.13
N ALA A 133 -2.37 13.05 -7.31
CA ALA A 133 -1.85 13.88 -6.24
C ALA A 133 -1.06 13.06 -5.20
N VAL A 134 -1.59 11.90 -4.77
CA VAL A 134 -0.91 10.99 -3.84
C VAL A 134 0.35 10.41 -4.47
N SER A 135 0.31 9.98 -5.74
CA SER A 135 1.47 9.42 -6.44
C SER A 135 2.63 10.40 -6.54
N SER A 136 2.34 11.70 -6.64
CA SER A 136 3.33 12.78 -6.71
C SER A 136 3.93 13.21 -5.36
N LEU A 137 3.49 12.63 -4.24
CA LEU A 137 4.10 12.91 -2.93
C LEU A 137 5.48 12.26 -2.79
N PRO A 138 6.40 12.87 -2.03
CA PRO A 138 7.61 12.20 -1.55
C PRO A 138 7.28 10.87 -0.89
N THR A 139 8.16 9.87 -1.07
CA THR A 139 7.90 8.49 -0.64
C THR A 139 7.58 8.36 0.84
N ASP A 140 8.25 9.11 1.70
CA ASP A 140 8.06 9.12 3.15
C ASP A 140 6.71 9.72 3.58
N LEU A 141 6.20 10.71 2.86
CA LEU A 141 4.86 11.26 3.06
C LEU A 141 3.78 10.32 2.51
N LYS A 142 4.04 9.72 1.35
CA LYS A 142 3.13 8.75 0.72
C LYS A 142 2.90 7.54 1.59
N GLN A 143 3.93 6.97 2.20
CA GLN A 143 3.80 5.83 3.13
C GLN A 143 2.78 6.13 4.22
N VAL A 144 2.94 7.26 4.89
CA VAL A 144 2.08 7.61 6.03
C VAL A 144 0.64 7.88 5.59
N ILE A 145 0.43 8.58 4.47
CA ILE A 145 -0.92 8.88 3.98
C ILE A 145 -1.65 7.62 3.51
N VAL A 146 -0.95 6.72 2.81
CA VAL A 146 -1.53 5.46 2.35
C VAL A 146 -1.92 4.57 3.54
N MET A 147 -1.04 4.39 4.51
CA MET A 147 -1.34 3.60 5.69
C MET A 147 -2.47 4.20 6.53
N LYS A 148 -2.54 5.53 6.66
CA LYS A 148 -3.55 6.18 7.49
C LYS A 148 -4.92 6.22 6.83
N GLU A 149 -5.01 6.64 5.56
CA GLU A 149 -6.26 6.97 4.88
C GLU A 149 -6.80 5.83 4.02
N PHE A 150 -5.96 4.86 3.63
CA PHE A 150 -6.39 3.74 2.79
C PHE A 150 -6.42 2.40 3.54
N GLU A 151 -5.59 2.24 4.59
CA GLU A 151 -5.51 1.02 5.40
C GLU A 151 -6.06 1.21 6.82
N ASP A 152 -6.60 2.38 7.15
CA ASP A 152 -7.19 2.74 8.45
C ASP A 152 -6.29 2.45 9.67
N MET A 153 -4.96 2.44 9.47
CA MET A 153 -4.01 2.16 10.53
C MET A 153 -3.99 3.29 11.57
N THR A 154 -3.82 2.92 12.82
CA THR A 154 -3.58 3.88 13.89
C THR A 154 -2.19 4.51 13.76
N PHE A 155 -1.97 5.68 14.33
CA PHE A 155 -0.64 6.30 14.38
C PHE A 155 0.42 5.41 15.03
N GLN A 156 0.01 4.64 16.04
CA GLN A 156 0.89 3.71 16.72
C GLN A 156 1.31 2.57 15.79
N GLU A 157 0.37 1.94 15.10
CA GLU A 157 0.66 0.88 14.13
C GLU A 157 1.55 1.36 12.98
N ILE A 158 1.34 2.59 12.49
CA ILE A 158 2.22 3.19 11.47
C ILE A 158 3.63 3.43 12.03
N SER A 159 3.73 3.92 13.27
CA SER A 159 5.02 4.14 13.96
C SER A 159 5.81 2.83 14.08
N GLU A 160 5.17 1.77 14.49
CA GLU A 160 5.74 0.42 14.61
C GLU A 160 6.12 -0.17 13.24
N THR A 161 5.23 -0.01 12.25
CA THR A 161 5.44 -0.52 10.88
C THR A 161 6.62 0.15 10.19
N LEU A 162 6.75 1.48 10.32
CA LEU A 162 7.82 2.25 9.68
C LEU A 162 9.07 2.41 10.55
N GLU A 163 9.05 1.96 11.81
CA GLU A 163 10.12 2.11 12.80
C GLU A 163 10.55 3.58 12.97
N ILE A 164 9.58 4.49 13.01
CA ILE A 164 9.81 5.92 13.22
C ILE A 164 9.00 6.43 14.42
N PRO A 165 9.45 7.50 15.09
CA PRO A 165 8.71 8.06 16.21
C PRO A 165 7.28 8.49 15.83
N LEU A 166 6.35 8.33 16.77
CA LEU A 166 4.94 8.73 16.61
C LEU A 166 4.79 10.22 16.21
N SER A 167 5.65 11.08 16.76
CA SER A 167 5.70 12.50 16.39
C SER A 167 6.06 12.71 14.92
N THR A 168 6.97 11.87 14.38
CA THR A 168 7.36 11.87 12.97
C THR A 168 6.21 11.41 12.08
N VAL A 169 5.46 10.37 12.49
CA VAL A 169 4.26 9.93 11.75
C VAL A 169 3.26 11.07 11.63
N LYS A 170 2.94 11.73 12.76
CA LYS A 170 2.01 12.87 12.79
C LYS A 170 2.48 14.02 11.91
N SER A 171 3.74 14.44 12.03
CA SER A 171 4.27 15.54 11.24
C SER A 171 4.28 15.24 9.73
N ARG A 172 4.64 13.99 9.34
CA ARG A 172 4.57 13.54 7.94
C ARG A 172 3.14 13.55 7.41
N LEU A 173 2.15 13.06 8.20
CA LEU A 173 0.75 13.09 7.79
C LEU A 173 0.26 14.53 7.54
N TYR A 174 0.51 15.45 8.49
CA TYR A 174 0.10 16.85 8.31
C TYR A 174 0.77 17.49 7.10
N THR A 175 2.05 17.19 6.86
CA THR A 175 2.76 17.69 5.68
C THR A 175 2.18 17.10 4.40
N ALA A 176 1.88 15.80 4.38
CA ALA A 176 1.23 15.14 3.24
C ALA A 176 -0.13 15.77 2.92
N LEU A 177 -1.00 15.92 3.92
CA LEU A 177 -2.32 16.54 3.76
C LEU A 177 -2.23 17.97 3.25
N LYS A 178 -1.29 18.78 3.77
CA LYS A 178 -1.05 20.14 3.30
C LYS A 178 -0.63 20.17 1.83
N GLN A 179 0.29 19.28 1.42
CA GLN A 179 0.72 19.19 0.03
C GLN A 179 -0.40 18.71 -0.90
N LEU A 180 -1.20 17.71 -0.46
CA LEU A 180 -2.35 17.25 -1.22
C LEU A 180 -3.38 18.35 -1.41
N LYS A 181 -3.72 19.09 -0.35
CA LYS A 181 -4.63 20.21 -0.45
C LYS A 181 -4.15 21.23 -1.49
N MET A 182 -2.88 21.65 -1.41
CA MET A 182 -2.31 22.61 -2.37
C MET A 182 -2.33 22.12 -3.81
N LYS A 183 -2.20 20.81 -4.03
CA LYS A 183 -2.25 20.22 -5.38
C LYS A 183 -3.68 20.12 -5.91
N LEU A 184 -4.62 19.73 -5.05
CA LEU A 184 -6.04 19.60 -5.43
C LEU A 184 -6.71 20.97 -5.62
N ASP A 185 -6.36 21.99 -4.81
CA ASP A 185 -6.86 23.34 -4.97
C ASP A 185 -6.41 24.03 -6.30
N ARG A 186 -5.34 23.51 -6.92
CA ARG A 186 -4.83 24.03 -8.22
C ARG A 186 -5.53 23.41 -9.44
N VAL A 187 -6.31 22.37 -9.26
CA VAL A 187 -7.08 21.76 -10.35
C VAL A 187 -8.39 22.49 -10.46
N PRO A 188 -8.67 23.22 -11.57
CA PRO A 188 -9.96 23.86 -11.78
C PRO A 188 -11.01 22.75 -11.82
N MET A 189 -11.89 22.68 -10.83
CA MET A 189 -13.10 21.89 -10.96
C MET A 189 -14.02 22.67 -11.90
N GLU A 190 -14.00 22.32 -13.19
CA GLU A 190 -15.06 22.70 -14.10
C GLU A 190 -16.33 22.00 -13.64
N ILE A 191 -17.06 22.70 -12.76
CA ILE A 191 -18.43 22.32 -12.39
C ILE A 191 -19.29 22.88 -13.51
N THR A 192 -19.68 22.02 -14.45
CA THR A 192 -20.78 22.29 -15.38
C THR A 192 -21.98 21.46 -15.00
#